data_dcfbff23b6ae0d18b27452cde7dab783
#
_entry.id   dcfbff23b6ae0d18b27452cde7dab783
#
_cell.length_a   1.000
_cell.length_b   1.000
_cell.length_c   1.000
_cell.angle_alpha   90.00
_cell.angle_beta   90.00
_cell.angle_gamma   90.00
#
_symmetry.space_group_name_H-M   'P 1'
#
loop_
_entity.id
_entity.type
_entity.pdbx_description
1 polymer ?
#
loop_
_entity_poly.entity_id
_entity_poly.type
_entity_poly.pdbx_seq_one_letter_code
_entity_poly.pdbx_strand_id
1 'polypeptide(L)'
;MRAFTDGACSNNGRPTAKAGYAVWFPEAQTLSTSARIPDDQPQTNQRAELSAIHRCVVILDDGGYHDEEIVIYTDSDYSINCLTKWMPGWVARKWKTSSGTDVLHRDLIEDISKRLTKFKSHRFVHVRAHTGGTDDLSKNNDVVDRMARGTIDETVRDVVPPAIDDLFPGCPLRLMGPPVSQAELLTWMKANLETMDQDVIQKHLLKAFAELCKARDVTLTKQTIQRTPMLRAERSSLQISRITIEKTE
;
A
#
# COMPACT_ATOMS: atom_id res chain seq x y z
N MET A 1 15.84 -5.06 -2.15
CA MET A 1 14.44 -4.67 -2.49
C MET A 1 14.43 -3.31 -3.17
N ARG A 2 13.77 -3.17 -4.36
CA ARG A 2 13.57 -1.88 -5.05
C ARG A 2 12.13 -1.40 -4.82
N ALA A 3 11.97 -0.10 -4.56
CA ALA A 3 10.67 0.55 -4.45
C ALA A 3 10.68 1.87 -5.22
N PHE A 4 9.61 2.16 -5.93
CA PHE A 4 9.37 3.46 -6.59
C PHE A 4 8.26 4.17 -5.84
N THR A 5 8.43 5.45 -5.58
CA THR A 5 7.48 6.26 -4.81
C THR A 5 7.18 7.55 -5.54
N ASP A 6 5.91 7.93 -5.56
CA ASP A 6 5.46 9.17 -6.19
C ASP A 6 4.27 9.78 -5.44
N GLY A 7 4.19 11.10 -5.49
CA GLY A 7 3.11 11.88 -4.93
C GLY A 7 2.45 12.77 -5.97
N ALA A 8 1.13 12.78 -6.00
CA ALA A 8 0.35 13.63 -6.88
C ALA A 8 -0.50 14.63 -6.10
N CYS A 9 -0.67 15.83 -6.65
CA CYS A 9 -1.56 16.84 -6.08
C CYS A 9 -2.26 17.64 -7.18
N SER A 10 -3.58 17.56 -7.22
CA SER A 10 -4.39 18.45 -8.05
C SER A 10 -4.61 19.79 -7.33
N ASN A 11 -4.69 20.89 -8.10
CA ASN A 11 -4.95 22.23 -7.57
C ASN A 11 -4.00 22.65 -6.43
N ASN A 12 -2.74 22.20 -6.46
CA ASN A 12 -1.76 22.45 -5.40
C ASN A 12 -1.69 23.94 -5.02
N GLY A 13 -1.76 24.24 -3.73
CA GLY A 13 -1.80 25.61 -3.20
C GLY A 13 -3.19 26.27 -3.23
N ARG A 14 -4.24 25.59 -3.63
CA ARG A 14 -5.63 26.08 -3.60
C ARG A 14 -6.46 25.36 -2.53
N PRO A 15 -7.56 25.97 -2.03
CA PRO A 15 -8.45 25.31 -1.06
C PRO A 15 -9.08 23.99 -1.58
N THR A 16 -9.15 23.82 -2.89
CA THR A 16 -9.66 22.62 -3.56
C THR A 16 -8.57 21.60 -3.88
N ALA A 17 -7.37 21.76 -3.32
CA ALA A 17 -6.29 20.82 -3.53
C ALA A 17 -6.67 19.42 -3.01
N LYS A 18 -6.28 18.41 -3.77
CA LYS A 18 -6.39 17.00 -3.39
C LYS A 18 -5.07 16.33 -3.68
N ALA A 19 -4.55 15.60 -2.71
CA ALA A 19 -3.27 14.95 -2.78
C ALA A 19 -3.40 13.44 -2.56
N GLY A 20 -2.52 12.70 -3.20
CA GLY A 20 -2.45 11.26 -3.03
C GLY A 20 -1.05 10.75 -3.36
N TYR A 21 -0.79 9.51 -3.03
CA TYR A 21 0.53 8.91 -3.17
C TYR A 21 0.45 7.48 -3.67
N ALA A 22 1.57 6.99 -4.18
CA ALA A 22 1.72 5.59 -4.54
C ALA A 22 3.11 5.04 -4.18
N VAL A 23 3.15 3.73 -4.00
CA VAL A 23 4.37 2.93 -3.85
C VAL A 23 4.26 1.74 -4.78
N TRP A 24 5.27 1.55 -5.61
CA TRP A 24 5.38 0.45 -6.55
C TRP A 24 6.62 -0.40 -6.26
N PHE A 25 6.42 -1.70 -6.07
CA PHE A 25 7.48 -2.70 -5.88
C PHE A 25 7.52 -3.62 -7.10
N PRO A 26 8.43 -3.43 -8.08
CA PRO A 26 8.46 -4.23 -9.31
C PRO A 26 8.59 -5.73 -9.06
N GLU A 27 9.42 -6.12 -8.11
CA GLU A 27 9.71 -7.50 -7.76
C GLU A 27 8.71 -8.10 -6.75
N ALA A 28 7.86 -7.26 -6.11
CA ALA A 28 6.91 -7.67 -5.07
C ALA A 28 5.60 -6.89 -5.21
N GLN A 29 4.94 -7.01 -6.37
CA GLN A 29 3.78 -6.19 -6.74
C GLN A 29 2.62 -6.26 -5.73
N THR A 30 2.51 -7.34 -4.98
CA THR A 30 1.51 -7.49 -3.90
C THR A 30 1.70 -6.52 -2.74
N LEU A 31 2.89 -5.94 -2.58
CA LEU A 31 3.19 -4.90 -1.59
C LEU A 31 2.84 -3.50 -2.10
N SER A 32 2.63 -3.35 -3.42
CA SER A 32 2.35 -2.06 -4.04
C SER A 32 1.00 -1.51 -3.60
N THR A 33 0.93 -0.19 -3.42
CA THR A 33 -0.27 0.47 -2.91
C THR A 33 -0.35 1.92 -3.38
N SER A 34 -1.55 2.46 -3.38
CA SER A 34 -1.79 3.89 -3.57
C SER A 34 -2.97 4.33 -2.71
N ALA A 35 -2.95 5.58 -2.23
CA ALA A 35 -4.02 6.12 -1.42
C ALA A 35 -4.07 7.66 -1.50
N ARG A 36 -5.24 8.23 -1.17
CA ARG A 36 -5.38 9.68 -0.94
C ARG A 36 -4.72 10.09 0.38
N ILE A 37 -4.23 11.32 0.42
CA ILE A 37 -3.92 11.97 1.70
C ILE A 37 -5.25 12.25 2.41
N PRO A 38 -5.40 11.90 3.71
CA PRO A 38 -6.60 12.20 4.48
C PRO A 38 -6.94 13.69 4.44
N ASP A 39 -8.24 14.02 4.40
CA ASP A 39 -8.71 15.40 4.21
C ASP A 39 -8.33 16.33 5.38
N ASP A 40 -8.05 15.78 6.56
CA ASP A 40 -7.57 16.51 7.75
C ASP A 40 -6.06 16.83 7.71
N GLN A 41 -5.36 16.39 6.66
CA GLN A 41 -3.93 16.64 6.46
C GLN A 41 -3.68 17.63 5.31
N PRO A 42 -2.49 18.29 5.30
CA PRO A 42 -2.15 19.23 4.23
C PRO A 42 -2.19 18.57 2.85
N GLN A 43 -3.04 19.10 1.96
CA GLN A 43 -3.20 18.63 0.59
C GLN A 43 -2.17 19.35 -0.30
N THR A 44 -0.92 18.85 -0.28
CA THR A 44 0.18 19.43 -1.05
C THR A 44 1.02 18.36 -1.74
N ASN A 45 1.66 18.72 -2.86
CA ASN A 45 2.56 17.82 -3.56
C ASN A 45 3.67 17.30 -2.64
N GLN A 46 4.30 18.20 -1.87
CA GLN A 46 5.37 17.82 -0.94
C GLN A 46 4.92 16.82 0.14
N ARG A 47 3.68 17.00 0.66
CA ARG A 47 3.10 16.04 1.61
C ARG A 47 2.88 14.69 0.96
N ALA A 48 2.38 14.66 -0.28
CA ALA A 48 2.14 13.43 -1.03
C ALA A 48 3.44 12.64 -1.28
N GLU A 49 4.49 13.32 -1.74
CA GLU A 49 5.81 12.74 -1.98
C GLU A 49 6.40 12.09 -0.71
N LEU A 50 6.42 12.84 0.38
CA LEU A 50 6.90 12.31 1.66
C LEU A 50 6.02 11.17 2.19
N SER A 51 4.70 11.22 1.95
CA SER A 51 3.79 10.14 2.33
C SER A 51 4.01 8.86 1.54
N ALA A 52 4.40 8.98 0.26
CA ALA A 52 4.80 7.84 -0.56
C ALA A 52 6.02 7.12 0.05
N ILE A 53 7.07 7.88 0.36
CA ILE A 53 8.28 7.33 1.00
C ILE A 53 7.95 6.77 2.38
N HIS A 54 7.16 7.48 3.18
CA HIS A 54 6.73 7.01 4.50
C HIS A 54 6.02 5.66 4.38
N ARG A 55 5.04 5.56 3.47
CA ARG A 55 4.29 4.31 3.28
C ARG A 55 5.19 3.16 2.81
N CYS A 56 6.14 3.44 1.91
CA CYS A 56 7.15 2.47 1.49
C CYS A 56 7.92 1.90 2.69
N VAL A 57 8.46 2.77 3.53
CA VAL A 57 9.25 2.38 4.69
C VAL A 57 8.41 1.63 5.73
N VAL A 58 7.15 2.04 5.95
CA VAL A 58 6.21 1.33 6.83
C VAL A 58 5.95 -0.09 6.33
N ILE A 59 5.66 -0.27 5.03
CA ILE A 59 5.42 -1.60 4.44
C ILE A 59 6.63 -2.52 4.65
N LEU A 60 7.83 -2.00 4.44
CA LEU A 60 9.05 -2.78 4.55
C LEU A 60 9.42 -3.08 6.01
N ASP A 61 9.22 -2.13 6.93
CA ASP A 61 9.44 -2.31 8.38
C ASP A 61 8.47 -3.34 8.95
N ASP A 62 7.17 -3.18 8.70
CA ASP A 62 6.12 -4.10 9.17
C ASP A 62 6.25 -5.50 8.53
N GLY A 63 6.78 -5.58 7.31
CA GLY A 63 7.06 -6.84 6.60
C GLY A 63 8.34 -7.54 7.03
N GLY A 64 9.16 -6.93 7.90
CA GLY A 64 10.40 -7.52 8.42
C GLY A 64 11.56 -7.55 7.41
N TYR A 65 11.58 -6.68 6.41
CA TYR A 65 12.63 -6.63 5.37
C TYR A 65 13.94 -5.95 5.85
N HIS A 66 14.29 -6.08 7.13
CA HIS A 66 15.38 -5.33 7.76
C HIS A 66 16.78 -5.75 7.28
N ASP A 67 16.93 -7.01 6.86
CA ASP A 67 18.21 -7.55 6.40
C ASP A 67 18.52 -7.28 4.93
N GLU A 68 17.54 -6.72 4.19
CA GLU A 68 17.70 -6.42 2.78
C GLU A 68 18.30 -5.02 2.54
N GLU A 69 18.99 -4.86 1.41
CA GLU A 69 19.34 -3.55 0.89
C GLU A 69 18.08 -2.92 0.28
N ILE A 70 17.67 -1.76 0.79
CA ILE A 70 16.50 -1.02 0.31
C ILE A 70 16.93 0.10 -0.62
N VAL A 71 16.39 0.12 -1.82
CA VAL A 71 16.61 1.19 -2.81
C VAL A 71 15.27 1.86 -3.11
N ILE A 72 15.13 3.12 -2.69
CA ILE A 72 13.93 3.93 -2.90
C ILE A 72 14.20 4.90 -4.04
N TYR A 73 13.45 4.73 -5.13
CA TYR A 73 13.46 5.59 -6.30
C TYR A 73 12.32 6.60 -6.18
N THR A 74 12.63 7.88 -6.39
CA THR A 74 11.66 8.99 -6.39
C THR A 74 12.16 10.11 -7.29
N ASP A 75 11.26 10.88 -7.87
CA ASP A 75 11.59 12.10 -8.61
C ASP A 75 11.53 13.37 -7.75
N SER A 76 11.26 13.22 -6.46
CA SER A 76 11.19 14.31 -5.49
C SER A 76 12.56 14.67 -4.90
N ASP A 77 13.28 15.58 -5.53
CA ASP A 77 14.48 16.20 -4.92
C ASP A 77 14.22 16.79 -3.53
N TYR A 78 13.01 17.34 -3.33
CA TYR A 78 12.60 17.86 -2.02
C TYR A 78 12.65 16.78 -0.95
N SER A 79 12.03 15.64 -1.19
CA SER A 79 11.96 14.54 -0.22
C SER A 79 13.35 13.96 0.06
N ILE A 80 14.16 13.77 -0.97
CA ILE A 80 15.56 13.31 -0.80
C ILE A 80 16.33 14.30 0.06
N ASN A 81 16.26 15.59 -0.25
CA ASN A 81 16.99 16.62 0.51
C ASN A 81 16.49 16.73 1.96
N CYS A 82 15.18 16.60 2.22
CA CYS A 82 14.65 16.54 3.59
C CYS A 82 15.31 15.42 4.40
N LEU A 83 15.38 14.23 3.83
CA LEU A 83 15.79 13.01 4.55
C LEU A 83 17.31 12.86 4.63
N THR A 84 18.07 13.43 3.69
CA THR A 84 19.52 13.18 3.60
C THR A 84 20.37 14.40 3.94
N LYS A 85 19.92 15.62 3.59
CA LYS A 85 20.75 16.81 3.71
C LYS A 85 20.28 17.78 4.79
N TRP A 86 18.96 18.07 4.86
CA TRP A 86 18.46 19.16 5.69
C TRP A 86 18.14 18.75 7.13
N MET A 87 17.69 17.50 7.33
CA MET A 87 17.27 17.00 8.64
C MET A 87 18.32 17.21 9.75
N PRO A 88 19.62 16.90 9.57
CA PRO A 88 20.61 17.12 10.65
C PRO A 88 20.65 18.58 11.11
N GLY A 89 20.57 19.51 10.17
CA GLY A 89 20.52 20.94 10.49
C GLY A 89 19.22 21.36 11.17
N TRP A 90 18.09 20.77 10.82
CA TRP A 90 16.81 21.01 11.50
C TRP A 90 16.80 20.46 12.92
N VAL A 91 17.30 19.25 13.13
CA VAL A 91 17.43 18.66 14.48
C VAL A 91 18.29 19.55 15.37
N ALA A 92 19.45 20.03 14.89
CA ALA A 92 20.32 20.94 15.63
C ALA A 92 19.64 22.26 15.99
N ARG A 93 18.69 22.74 15.15
CA ARG A 93 17.89 23.95 15.38
C ARG A 93 16.51 23.66 15.99
N LYS A 94 16.34 22.51 16.65
CA LYS A 94 15.06 22.13 17.27
C LYS A 94 13.87 22.18 16.29
N TRP A 95 14.09 21.66 15.07
CA TRP A 95 13.12 21.63 13.97
C TRP A 95 12.66 22.99 13.45
N LYS A 96 13.57 23.96 13.47
CA LYS A 96 13.37 25.27 12.84
C LYS A 96 14.17 25.37 11.53
N THR A 97 13.59 26.06 10.57
CA THR A 97 14.25 26.46 9.32
C THR A 97 15.33 27.51 9.59
N SER A 98 16.09 27.91 8.58
CA SER A 98 17.04 29.01 8.70
C SER A 98 16.37 30.36 8.99
N SER A 99 15.10 30.52 8.59
CA SER A 99 14.28 31.70 8.87
C SER A 99 13.57 31.66 10.23
N GLY A 100 13.74 30.58 11.02
CA GLY A 100 13.14 30.43 12.34
C GLY A 100 11.70 29.86 12.34
N THR A 101 11.12 29.58 11.18
CA THR A 101 9.80 28.95 11.08
C THR A 101 9.89 27.45 11.37
N ASP A 102 8.77 26.82 11.73
CA ASP A 102 8.72 25.37 11.93
C ASP A 102 8.93 24.63 10.60
N VAL A 103 9.65 23.51 10.67
CA VAL A 103 9.82 22.63 9.52
C VAL A 103 8.50 21.96 9.19
N LEU A 104 8.05 22.10 7.95
CA LEU A 104 6.87 21.41 7.45
C LEU A 104 7.09 19.91 7.36
N HIS A 105 6.03 19.14 7.57
CA HIS A 105 6.04 17.67 7.44
C HIS A 105 7.03 16.95 8.38
N ARG A 106 7.37 17.60 9.50
CA ARG A 106 8.27 17.05 10.52
C ARG A 106 7.83 15.63 10.94
N ASP A 107 6.54 15.44 11.14
CA ASP A 107 5.91 14.16 11.50
C ASP A 107 6.36 13.01 10.59
N LEU A 108 6.27 13.20 9.27
CA LEU A 108 6.70 12.19 8.29
C LEU A 108 8.22 12.02 8.29
N ILE A 109 8.97 13.13 8.30
CA ILE A 109 10.43 13.11 8.19
C ILE A 109 11.05 12.39 9.39
N GLU A 110 10.58 12.65 10.61
CA GLU A 110 11.05 11.97 11.83
C GLU A 110 10.73 10.48 11.81
N ASP A 111 9.50 10.09 11.45
CA ASP A 111 9.12 8.68 11.46
C ASP A 111 9.84 7.88 10.36
N ILE A 112 9.96 8.44 9.15
CA ILE A 112 10.76 7.83 8.07
C ILE A 112 12.19 7.59 8.56
N SER A 113 12.84 8.63 9.09
CA SER A 113 14.22 8.52 9.54
C SER A 113 14.39 7.48 10.64
N LYS A 114 13.50 7.48 11.63
CA LYS A 114 13.50 6.50 12.72
C LYS A 114 13.36 5.07 12.21
N ARG A 115 12.46 4.82 11.27
CA ARG A 115 12.25 3.48 10.69
C ARG A 115 13.44 3.05 9.85
N LEU A 116 14.02 3.96 9.06
CA LEU A 116 15.18 3.67 8.22
C LEU A 116 16.40 3.20 9.02
N THR A 117 16.54 3.57 10.30
CA THR A 117 17.63 3.07 11.15
C THR A 117 17.56 1.56 11.44
N LYS A 118 16.40 0.95 11.23
CA LYS A 118 16.20 -0.50 11.45
C LYS A 118 16.72 -1.36 10.30
N PHE A 119 16.90 -0.78 9.12
CA PHE A 119 17.35 -1.52 7.94
C PHE A 119 18.87 -1.60 7.88
N LYS A 120 19.36 -2.74 7.46
CA LYS A 120 20.81 -3.00 7.27
C LYS A 120 21.46 -1.97 6.36
N SER A 121 20.78 -1.61 5.26
CA SER A 121 21.19 -0.54 4.37
C SER A 121 20.00 0.01 3.58
N HIS A 122 20.06 1.31 3.31
CA HIS A 122 19.08 1.97 2.44
C HIS A 122 19.75 3.09 1.64
N ARG A 123 19.18 3.40 0.48
CA ARG A 123 19.59 4.56 -0.32
C ARG A 123 18.42 5.11 -1.11
N PHE A 124 18.47 6.41 -1.34
CA PHE A 124 17.56 7.11 -2.23
C PHE A 124 18.23 7.32 -3.59
N VAL A 125 17.47 7.12 -4.65
CA VAL A 125 17.90 7.35 -6.02
C VAL A 125 16.90 8.30 -6.69
N HIS A 126 17.39 9.46 -7.13
CA HIS A 126 16.58 10.38 -7.91
C HIS A 126 16.36 9.83 -9.32
N VAL A 127 15.11 9.77 -9.75
CA VAL A 127 14.70 9.41 -11.12
C VAL A 127 14.13 10.67 -11.78
N ARG A 128 14.45 10.89 -13.05
CA ARG A 128 13.86 12.02 -13.80
C ARG A 128 12.41 11.72 -14.14
N ALA A 129 11.52 12.64 -13.78
CA ALA A 129 10.11 12.56 -14.14
C ALA A 129 9.90 12.66 -15.66
N HIS A 130 8.89 11.97 -16.16
CA HIS A 130 8.32 12.12 -17.51
C HIS A 130 9.34 12.11 -18.67
N THR A 131 10.37 11.30 -18.60
CA THR A 131 11.38 11.22 -19.66
C THR A 131 10.87 10.55 -20.93
N GLY A 132 9.75 9.81 -20.86
CA GLY A 132 9.29 8.93 -21.94
C GLY A 132 10.30 7.84 -22.31
N GLY A 133 11.26 7.59 -21.41
CA GLY A 133 12.32 6.62 -21.58
C GLY A 133 11.79 5.18 -21.64
N THR A 134 12.50 4.34 -22.39
CA THR A 134 12.16 2.91 -22.52
C THR A 134 12.94 2.03 -21.55
N ASP A 135 13.84 2.62 -20.76
CA ASP A 135 14.61 1.92 -19.73
C ASP A 135 13.76 1.51 -18.53
N ASP A 136 14.29 0.59 -17.73
CA ASP A 136 13.58 0.01 -16.59
C ASP A 136 13.19 1.05 -15.53
N LEU A 137 14.06 2.03 -15.26
CA LEU A 137 13.77 3.06 -14.25
C LEU A 137 12.64 3.97 -14.71
N SER A 138 12.67 4.45 -15.95
CA SER A 138 11.63 5.29 -16.53
C SER A 138 10.27 4.58 -16.54
N LYS A 139 10.23 3.31 -16.96
CA LYS A 139 9.00 2.52 -16.98
C LYS A 139 8.37 2.35 -15.59
N ASN A 140 9.19 2.03 -14.60
CA ASN A 140 8.70 1.86 -13.23
C ASN A 140 8.27 3.20 -12.61
N ASN A 141 8.95 4.30 -12.94
CA ASN A 141 8.53 5.64 -12.51
C ASN A 141 7.20 6.04 -13.15
N ASP A 142 6.98 5.74 -14.43
CA ASP A 142 5.69 5.97 -15.11
C ASP A 142 4.55 5.12 -14.52
N VAL A 143 4.86 3.94 -13.99
CA VAL A 143 3.85 3.11 -13.29
C VAL A 143 3.42 3.79 -12.00
N VAL A 144 4.37 4.18 -11.14
CA VAL A 144 4.04 4.77 -9.85
C VAL A 144 3.38 6.15 -9.99
N ASP A 145 3.79 6.98 -10.97
CA ASP A 145 3.15 8.26 -11.32
C ASP A 145 1.66 8.06 -11.68
N ARG A 146 1.37 7.09 -12.58
CA ARG A 146 -0.03 6.77 -12.92
C ARG A 146 -0.82 6.28 -11.72
N MET A 147 -0.23 5.50 -10.84
CA MET A 147 -0.86 5.05 -9.62
C MET A 147 -1.17 6.22 -8.68
N ALA A 148 -0.22 7.15 -8.47
CA ALA A 148 -0.40 8.33 -7.62
C ALA A 148 -1.49 9.25 -8.19
N ARG A 149 -1.44 9.57 -9.49
CA ARG A 149 -2.46 10.39 -10.18
C ARG A 149 -3.83 9.75 -10.12
N GLY A 150 -3.93 8.44 -10.28
CA GLY A 150 -5.19 7.72 -10.18
C GLY A 150 -5.90 7.90 -8.84
N THR A 151 -5.18 8.25 -7.77
CA THR A 151 -5.79 8.50 -6.45
C THR A 151 -6.53 9.83 -6.36
N ILE A 152 -6.18 10.81 -7.19
CA ILE A 152 -6.73 12.18 -7.15
C ILE A 152 -7.59 12.53 -8.36
N ASP A 153 -7.63 11.66 -9.36
CA ASP A 153 -8.46 11.83 -10.55
C ASP A 153 -9.92 11.52 -10.21
N GLU A 154 -10.75 12.58 -10.19
CA GLU A 154 -12.20 12.45 -9.93
C GLU A 154 -12.96 11.81 -11.11
N THR A 155 -12.33 11.75 -12.28
CA THR A 155 -12.91 11.07 -13.45
C THR A 155 -12.70 9.56 -13.40
N VAL A 156 -11.65 9.12 -12.75
CA VAL A 156 -11.57 7.79 -12.16
C VAL A 156 -12.48 7.87 -10.93
N ARG A 157 -13.80 7.83 -11.16
CA ARG A 157 -14.72 7.48 -10.08
C ARG A 157 -14.03 6.37 -9.34
N ASP A 158 -13.96 6.51 -8.00
CA ASP A 158 -13.70 5.38 -7.16
C ASP A 158 -14.47 4.22 -7.81
N VAL A 159 -13.74 3.37 -8.55
CA VAL A 159 -14.19 2.03 -8.73
C VAL A 159 -14.05 1.52 -7.31
N VAL A 160 -15.06 1.87 -6.52
CA VAL A 160 -15.34 1.17 -5.28
C VAL A 160 -15.28 -0.27 -5.75
N PRO A 161 -14.25 -1.03 -5.35
CA PRO A 161 -14.20 -2.43 -5.76
C PRO A 161 -15.61 -2.92 -5.43
N PRO A 162 -16.32 -3.53 -6.40
CA PRO A 162 -17.73 -3.84 -6.23
C PRO A 162 -17.87 -4.41 -4.84
N ALA A 163 -18.81 -3.88 -4.07
CA ALA A 163 -18.94 -4.23 -2.67
C ALA A 163 -18.86 -5.75 -2.59
N ILE A 164 -18.21 -6.31 -1.57
CA ILE A 164 -18.14 -7.78 -1.43
C ILE A 164 -19.53 -8.40 -1.61
N ASP A 165 -20.56 -7.68 -1.19
CA ASP A 165 -21.97 -8.05 -1.39
C ASP A 165 -22.39 -8.08 -2.87
N ASP A 166 -21.77 -7.28 -3.76
CA ASP A 166 -22.06 -7.28 -5.21
C ASP A 166 -21.31 -8.41 -5.93
N LEU A 167 -20.10 -8.74 -5.47
CA LEU A 167 -19.30 -9.86 -6.02
C LEU A 167 -19.71 -11.20 -5.40
N PHE A 168 -20.14 -11.19 -4.16
CA PHE A 168 -20.46 -12.36 -3.35
C PHE A 168 -21.75 -12.11 -2.55
N PRO A 169 -22.93 -12.15 -3.19
CA PRO A 169 -24.20 -11.89 -2.52
C PRO A 169 -24.37 -12.78 -1.28
N GLY A 170 -24.71 -12.16 -0.15
CA GLY A 170 -24.91 -12.87 1.12
C GLY A 170 -23.61 -13.34 1.80
N CYS A 171 -22.43 -12.92 1.33
CA CYS A 171 -21.19 -13.20 2.03
C CYS A 171 -21.21 -12.52 3.41
N PRO A 172 -20.94 -13.25 4.50
CA PRO A 172 -20.95 -12.68 5.84
C PRO A 172 -19.77 -11.73 6.10
N LEU A 173 -18.80 -11.63 5.18
CA LEU A 173 -17.67 -10.72 5.26
C LEU A 173 -18.11 -9.29 4.96
N ARG A 174 -18.31 -8.48 5.99
CA ARG A 174 -18.62 -7.06 5.86
C ARG A 174 -17.41 -6.20 6.23
N LEU A 175 -17.11 -5.22 5.40
CA LEU A 175 -16.02 -4.25 5.64
C LEU A 175 -16.23 -3.43 6.93
N MET A 176 -17.47 -3.27 7.40
CA MET A 176 -17.87 -2.38 8.49
C MET A 176 -18.85 -3.06 9.46
N GLY A 177 -18.66 -4.32 9.80
CA GLY A 177 -19.57 -5.05 10.71
C GLY A 177 -18.83 -5.77 11.84
N PRO A 178 -19.57 -6.37 12.77
CA PRO A 178 -18.98 -7.21 13.81
C PRO A 178 -18.15 -8.34 13.20
N PRO A 179 -17.12 -8.84 13.91
CA PRO A 179 -16.28 -9.92 13.39
C PRO A 179 -17.14 -11.12 13.01
N VAL A 180 -16.87 -11.63 11.82
CA VAL A 180 -17.54 -12.84 11.30
C VAL A 180 -16.91 -14.04 11.96
N SER A 181 -17.71 -14.96 12.46
CA SER A 181 -17.20 -16.20 13.01
C SER A 181 -16.64 -17.11 11.90
N GLN A 182 -15.59 -17.87 12.22
CA GLN A 182 -15.03 -18.86 11.30
C GLN A 182 -16.09 -19.83 10.79
N ALA A 183 -17.07 -20.19 11.62
CA ALA A 183 -18.15 -21.10 11.28
C ALA A 183 -19.10 -20.53 10.23
N GLU A 184 -19.50 -19.28 10.35
CA GLU A 184 -20.37 -18.58 9.37
C GLU A 184 -19.69 -18.48 8.03
N LEU A 185 -18.40 -18.14 8.02
CA LEU A 185 -17.63 -18.05 6.80
C LEU A 185 -17.46 -19.39 6.09
N LEU A 186 -17.12 -20.43 6.83
CA LEU A 186 -17.00 -21.79 6.27
C LEU A 186 -18.35 -22.30 5.74
N THR A 187 -19.45 -21.97 6.41
CA THR A 187 -20.79 -22.33 5.97
C THR A 187 -21.14 -21.63 4.66
N TRP A 188 -20.88 -20.33 4.56
CA TRP A 188 -21.10 -19.57 3.33
C TRP A 188 -20.20 -20.08 2.19
N MET A 189 -18.91 -20.32 2.45
CA MET A 189 -17.97 -20.86 1.46
C MET A 189 -18.44 -22.21 0.91
N LYS A 190 -18.90 -23.11 1.76
CA LYS A 190 -19.43 -24.41 1.33
C LYS A 190 -20.66 -24.29 0.44
N ALA A 191 -21.55 -23.34 0.74
CA ALA A 191 -22.79 -23.16 0.01
C ALA A 191 -22.59 -22.48 -1.36
N ASN A 192 -21.57 -21.65 -1.51
CA ASN A 192 -21.45 -20.74 -2.67
C ASN A 192 -20.27 -21.06 -3.59
N LEU A 193 -19.18 -21.66 -3.10
CA LEU A 193 -17.98 -21.90 -3.91
C LEU A 193 -18.17 -22.94 -5.02
N GLU A 194 -19.16 -23.85 -4.90
CA GLU A 194 -19.47 -24.84 -5.94
C GLU A 194 -20.07 -24.22 -7.21
N THR A 195 -20.72 -23.06 -7.07
CA THR A 195 -21.44 -22.39 -8.16
C THR A 195 -20.68 -21.20 -8.73
N MET A 196 -19.56 -20.81 -8.15
CA MET A 196 -18.78 -19.65 -8.56
C MET A 196 -17.70 -20.01 -9.57
N ASP A 197 -17.49 -19.12 -10.54
CA ASP A 197 -16.37 -19.21 -11.48
C ASP A 197 -15.04 -19.20 -10.70
N GLN A 198 -14.20 -20.20 -10.99
CA GLN A 198 -12.92 -20.40 -10.29
C GLN A 198 -11.97 -19.22 -10.47
N ASP A 199 -11.99 -18.52 -11.60
CA ASP A 199 -11.17 -17.35 -11.86
C ASP A 199 -11.59 -16.16 -10.98
N VAL A 200 -12.88 -16.03 -10.69
CA VAL A 200 -13.44 -15.02 -9.77
C VAL A 200 -13.02 -15.33 -8.34
N ILE A 201 -13.11 -16.60 -7.92
CA ILE A 201 -12.67 -17.04 -6.60
C ILE A 201 -11.18 -16.79 -6.41
N GLN A 202 -10.37 -17.13 -7.40
CA GLN A 202 -8.91 -17.05 -7.31
C GLN A 202 -8.39 -15.62 -7.26
N LYS A 203 -8.95 -14.73 -8.07
CA LYS A 203 -8.46 -13.37 -8.27
C LYS A 203 -8.95 -12.36 -7.24
N HIS A 204 -10.15 -12.53 -6.73
CA HIS A 204 -10.82 -11.53 -5.90
C HIS A 204 -11.08 -11.97 -4.46
N LEU A 205 -11.48 -13.22 -4.23
CA LEU A 205 -11.86 -13.67 -2.89
C LEU A 205 -10.65 -13.72 -1.92
N LEU A 206 -9.55 -14.32 -2.36
CA LEU A 206 -8.35 -14.44 -1.52
C LEU A 206 -7.72 -13.08 -1.22
N LYS A 207 -7.74 -12.15 -2.20
CA LYS A 207 -7.22 -10.80 -2.01
C LYS A 207 -8.10 -9.99 -1.07
N ALA A 208 -9.41 -9.99 -1.31
CA ALA A 208 -10.38 -9.31 -0.45
C ALA A 208 -10.36 -9.89 0.98
N PHE A 209 -10.19 -11.20 1.10
CA PHE A 209 -10.07 -11.89 2.38
C PHE A 209 -8.82 -11.48 3.16
N ALA A 210 -7.67 -11.45 2.50
CA ALA A 210 -6.42 -11.02 3.13
C ALA A 210 -6.48 -9.56 3.60
N GLU A 211 -7.08 -8.68 2.80
CA GLU A 211 -7.27 -7.27 3.17
C GLU A 211 -8.27 -7.10 4.33
N LEU A 212 -9.36 -7.87 4.35
CA LEU A 212 -10.32 -7.86 5.46
C LEU A 212 -9.74 -8.38 6.77
N CYS A 213 -8.94 -9.43 6.70
CA CYS A 213 -8.24 -9.95 7.88
C CYS A 213 -7.25 -8.92 8.41
N LYS A 214 -6.51 -8.26 7.52
CA LYS A 214 -5.56 -7.19 7.87
C LYS A 214 -6.26 -5.97 8.50
N ALA A 215 -7.41 -5.56 7.96
CA ALA A 215 -8.20 -4.44 8.48
C ALA A 215 -8.84 -4.72 9.85
N ARG A 216 -8.88 -5.98 10.30
CA ARG A 216 -9.49 -6.44 11.56
C ARG A 216 -8.48 -7.03 12.55
N ASP A 217 -7.18 -6.78 12.37
CA ASP A 217 -6.10 -7.39 13.16
C ASP A 217 -6.19 -8.93 13.28
N VAL A 218 -6.62 -9.57 12.19
CA VAL A 218 -6.71 -11.02 12.10
C VAL A 218 -5.56 -11.53 11.26
N THR A 219 -4.70 -12.35 11.83
CA THR A 219 -3.58 -12.96 11.11
C THR A 219 -4.06 -14.20 10.35
N LEU A 220 -3.85 -14.20 9.02
CA LEU A 220 -4.03 -15.39 8.20
C LEU A 220 -2.77 -16.23 8.27
N THR A 221 -2.78 -17.30 9.03
CA THR A 221 -1.71 -18.31 8.95
C THR A 221 -1.97 -19.20 7.73
N LYS A 222 -1.00 -19.27 6.84
CA LYS A 222 -0.94 -20.30 5.79
C LYS A 222 -0.68 -21.66 6.46
N GLN A 223 -1.67 -22.27 7.03
CA GLN A 223 -1.62 -23.72 7.17
C GLN A 223 -1.94 -24.33 5.82
N THR A 224 -1.15 -25.31 5.47
CA THR A 224 -1.28 -26.08 4.24
C THR A 224 -2.74 -26.45 4.02
N ILE A 225 -3.30 -25.85 2.98
CA ILE A 225 -4.67 -26.07 2.59
C ILE A 225 -4.78 -27.52 2.12
N GLN A 226 -5.35 -28.46 2.88
CA GLN A 226 -5.66 -29.82 2.44
C GLN A 226 -6.93 -29.78 1.60
N ARG A 227 -6.88 -30.38 0.41
CA ARG A 227 -8.01 -30.46 -0.53
C ARG A 227 -9.27 -30.93 0.19
N THR A 228 -10.31 -30.11 0.23
CA THR A 228 -11.65 -30.65 0.43
C THR A 228 -12.04 -31.41 -0.86
N PRO A 229 -12.69 -32.54 -0.75
CA PRO A 229 -13.11 -33.36 -1.92
C PRO A 229 -14.01 -32.62 -2.92
N MET A 230 -14.60 -31.50 -2.50
CA MET A 230 -15.52 -30.66 -3.29
C MET A 230 -14.83 -29.77 -4.34
N LEU A 231 -13.51 -29.59 -4.29
CA LEU A 231 -12.75 -28.78 -5.27
C LEU A 231 -11.99 -29.64 -6.28
N ARG A 232 -12.43 -30.87 -6.55
CA ARG A 232 -11.95 -31.72 -7.64
C ARG A 232 -12.62 -31.31 -8.96
N ALA A 233 -12.27 -30.14 -9.49
CA ALA A 233 -12.33 -29.91 -10.93
C ALA A 233 -10.91 -30.11 -11.46
N GLU A 234 -10.78 -30.97 -12.43
CA GLU A 234 -9.52 -31.34 -13.05
C GLU A 234 -8.85 -30.12 -13.68
N ARG A 235 -7.54 -29.96 -13.41
CA ARG A 235 -6.58 -29.12 -14.11
C ARG A 235 -6.48 -27.64 -13.77
N SER A 236 -6.34 -27.26 -12.53
CA SER A 236 -5.42 -26.17 -12.19
C SER A 236 -5.27 -26.02 -10.69
N SER A 237 -4.08 -25.72 -10.29
CA SER A 237 -3.44 -25.84 -9.00
C SER A 237 -3.90 -24.83 -7.96
N LEU A 238 -5.16 -24.70 -7.63
CA LEU A 238 -5.56 -24.02 -6.43
C LEU A 238 -6.01 -25.02 -5.37
N GLN A 239 -5.16 -25.19 -4.39
CA GLN A 239 -5.46 -26.02 -3.23
C GLN A 239 -5.79 -25.08 -2.06
N ILE A 240 -7.08 -24.79 -1.85
CA ILE A 240 -7.53 -24.16 -0.59
C ILE A 240 -7.94 -25.29 0.34
N SER A 241 -7.13 -25.67 1.32
CA SER A 241 -7.40 -26.75 2.22
C SER A 241 -7.82 -26.33 3.62
N ARG A 242 -7.33 -25.25 4.14
CA ARG A 242 -7.71 -24.73 5.46
C ARG A 242 -7.31 -23.28 5.61
N ILE A 243 -8.24 -22.41 5.94
CA ILE A 243 -7.96 -21.04 6.42
C ILE A 243 -8.13 -21.11 7.92
N THR A 244 -7.06 -20.94 8.66
CA THR A 244 -7.11 -20.76 10.12
C THR A 244 -7.00 -19.27 10.39
N ILE A 245 -7.99 -18.72 11.07
CA ILE A 245 -8.02 -17.33 11.51
C ILE A 245 -7.65 -17.36 12.98
N GLU A 246 -6.47 -16.87 13.33
CA GLU A 246 -6.06 -16.67 14.70
C GLU A 246 -6.29 -15.21 15.07
N LYS A 247 -6.92 -14.98 16.21
CA LYS A 247 -7.06 -13.66 16.79
C LYS A 247 -5.78 -13.37 17.58
N THR A 248 -5.06 -12.34 17.19
CA THR A 248 -4.02 -11.80 18.08
C THR A 248 -4.69 -11.17 19.29
N GLU A 249 -4.37 -11.69 20.48
CA GLU A 249 -4.74 -11.08 21.76
C GLU A 249 -3.95 -9.78 21.98
#